data_fb2355556f8907fe71919ddb6521de14
#
_entry.id   fb2355556f8907fe71919ddb6521de14
#
_cell.length_a   1.000
_cell.length_b   1.000
_cell.length_c   1.000
_cell.angle_alpha   90.00
_cell.angle_beta   90.00
_cell.angle_gamma   90.00
#
_symmetry.space_group_name_H-M   'P 1'
#
loop_
_entity.id
_entity.type
_entity.pdbx_description
1 polymer ?
#
loop_
_entity_poly.entity_id
_entity_poly.type
_entity_poly.pdbx_seq_one_letter_code
_entity_poly.pdbx_strand_id
1 'polypeptide(L)'
;NFSVLVRQMVDGVNNFSLLSIPFFILMGEIMGAGGISDKIIDLANLAVGRFRGGLAYVNCLSSMFFGGISGSAVADVSSLGSVVIPMMKQQGYTDDFSVGLTVPTACQGVLIPPSHNMVIYALAAGGGVSIGSLFMAGAVPGIVLGCAMMALCFFMGKKYNFPKGVAIPKEQRKSVILRGILPMLTLVIILVLSLGTD
;
A
#
# COMPACT_ATOMS: atom_id res chain seq x y z
N ASN A 1 -2.77 27.69 -32.73
CA ASN A 1 -3.75 28.69 -32.25
C ASN A 1 -3.79 28.63 -30.72
N PHE A 2 -3.47 29.76 -30.05
CA PHE A 2 -3.45 29.84 -28.57
C PHE A 2 -4.81 29.45 -27.94
N SER A 3 -5.91 29.80 -28.58
CA SER A 3 -7.26 29.41 -28.15
C SER A 3 -7.51 27.89 -28.16
N VAL A 4 -6.89 27.17 -29.09
CA VAL A 4 -6.98 25.69 -29.14
C VAL A 4 -6.20 25.07 -27.98
N LEU A 5 -5.03 25.61 -27.67
CA LEU A 5 -4.19 25.15 -26.57
C LEU A 5 -4.92 25.33 -25.22
N VAL A 6 -5.47 26.53 -24.98
CA VAL A 6 -6.25 26.83 -23.77
C VAL A 6 -7.47 25.91 -23.65
N ARG A 7 -8.18 25.69 -24.76
CA ARG A 7 -9.34 24.78 -24.77
C ARG A 7 -8.94 23.35 -24.42
N GLN A 8 -7.87 22.82 -25.03
CA GLN A 8 -7.36 21.48 -24.72
C GLN A 8 -6.90 21.35 -23.25
N MET A 9 -6.30 22.41 -22.67
CA MET A 9 -5.95 22.43 -21.26
C MET A 9 -7.20 22.37 -20.36
N VAL A 10 -8.22 23.16 -20.68
CA VAL A 10 -9.48 23.19 -19.90
C VAL A 10 -10.23 21.87 -20.05
N ASP A 11 -10.35 21.34 -21.26
CA ASP A 11 -11.05 20.07 -21.53
C ASP A 11 -10.29 18.89 -20.87
N GLY A 12 -8.96 18.92 -20.82
CA GLY A 12 -8.14 17.92 -20.17
C GLY A 12 -8.33 17.88 -18.64
N VAL A 13 -8.57 19.03 -18.01
CA VAL A 13 -8.83 19.13 -16.56
C VAL A 13 -10.30 18.87 -16.23
N ASN A 14 -11.22 19.15 -17.16
CA ASN A 14 -12.67 18.97 -16.97
C ASN A 14 -13.11 17.52 -17.27
N ASN A 15 -12.47 16.57 -16.61
CA ASN A 15 -12.78 15.15 -16.74
C ASN A 15 -13.27 14.60 -15.40
N PHE A 16 -14.45 13.98 -15.38
CA PHE A 16 -15.07 13.44 -14.17
C PHE A 16 -14.15 12.43 -13.44
N SER A 17 -13.44 11.60 -14.17
CA SER A 17 -12.53 10.62 -13.59
C SER A 17 -11.34 11.25 -12.86
N LEU A 18 -10.94 12.50 -13.22
CA LEU A 18 -9.92 13.24 -12.48
C LEU A 18 -10.35 13.60 -11.05
N LEU A 19 -11.65 13.71 -10.79
CA LEU A 19 -12.17 13.94 -9.45
C LEU A 19 -11.86 12.78 -8.50
N SER A 20 -11.67 11.58 -8.99
CA SER A 20 -11.31 10.43 -8.16
C SER A 20 -9.95 10.62 -7.47
N ILE A 21 -9.00 11.33 -8.09
CA ILE A 21 -7.64 11.52 -7.57
C ILE A 21 -7.64 12.25 -6.22
N PRO A 22 -8.22 13.47 -6.08
CA PRO A 22 -8.26 14.15 -4.80
C PRO A 22 -9.04 13.36 -3.73
N PHE A 23 -10.07 12.61 -4.11
CA PHE A 23 -10.78 11.75 -3.17
C PHE A 23 -9.93 10.56 -2.71
N PHE A 24 -9.13 9.94 -3.58
CA PHE A 24 -8.18 8.90 -3.17
C PHE A 24 -7.11 9.45 -2.22
N ILE A 25 -6.56 10.64 -2.52
CA ILE A 25 -5.57 11.28 -1.66
C ILE A 25 -6.18 11.59 -0.29
N LEU A 26 -7.36 12.23 -0.27
CA LEU A 26 -8.08 12.56 0.97
C LEU A 26 -8.40 11.30 1.79
N MET A 27 -8.83 10.23 1.13
CA MET A 27 -9.09 8.95 1.79
C MET A 27 -7.82 8.40 2.45
N GLY A 28 -6.68 8.40 1.74
CA GLY A 28 -5.39 7.95 2.27
C GLY A 28 -4.96 8.75 3.50
N GLU A 29 -5.12 10.08 3.47
CA GLU A 29 -4.79 10.97 4.59
C GLU A 29 -5.72 10.74 5.80
N ILE A 30 -7.03 10.66 5.58
CA ILE A 30 -8.00 10.36 6.65
C ILE A 30 -7.72 9.00 7.29
N MET A 31 -7.38 8.00 6.48
CA MET A 31 -7.07 6.66 6.98
C MET A 31 -5.76 6.64 7.77
N GLY A 32 -4.73 7.34 7.30
CA GLY A 32 -3.47 7.52 8.04
C GLY A 32 -3.70 8.18 9.40
N ALA A 33 -4.38 9.33 9.41
CA ALA A 33 -4.71 10.06 10.64
C ALA A 33 -5.68 9.30 11.57
N GLY A 34 -6.53 8.43 11.00
CA GLY A 34 -7.50 7.61 11.74
C GLY A 34 -6.91 6.37 12.42
N GLY A 35 -5.58 6.17 12.39
CA GLY A 35 -4.91 5.03 13.02
C GLY A 35 -5.20 3.69 12.33
N ILE A 36 -5.56 3.73 11.05
CA ILE A 36 -5.76 2.52 10.24
C ILE A 36 -4.43 1.84 9.97
N SER A 37 -3.36 2.62 9.82
CA SER A 37 -1.99 2.12 9.67
C SER A 37 -1.60 1.17 10.80
N ASP A 38 -1.90 1.53 12.05
CA ASP A 38 -1.61 0.67 13.21
C ASP A 38 -2.35 -0.67 13.13
N LYS A 39 -3.63 -0.63 12.73
CA LYS A 39 -4.46 -1.85 12.59
C LYS A 39 -3.96 -2.76 11.47
N ILE A 40 -3.45 -2.18 10.39
CA ILE A 40 -2.85 -2.93 9.27
C ILE A 40 -1.52 -3.55 9.71
N ILE A 41 -0.68 -2.81 10.45
CA ILE A 41 0.57 -3.30 11.03
C ILE A 41 0.28 -4.46 11.99
N ASP A 42 -0.70 -4.32 12.86
CA ASP A 42 -1.11 -5.37 13.79
C ASP A 42 -1.58 -6.64 13.07
N LEU A 43 -2.38 -6.47 12.00
CA LEU A 43 -2.86 -7.59 11.19
C LEU A 43 -1.70 -8.29 10.47
N ALA A 44 -0.78 -7.53 9.89
CA ALA A 44 0.41 -8.05 9.25
C ALA A 44 1.33 -8.76 10.27
N ASN A 45 1.46 -8.19 11.48
CA ASN A 45 2.23 -8.79 12.56
C ASN A 45 1.62 -10.13 13.03
N LEU A 46 0.30 -10.23 13.03
CA LEU A 46 -0.37 -11.50 13.33
C LEU A 46 -0.04 -12.60 12.31
N ALA A 47 0.07 -12.22 11.04
CA ALA A 47 0.34 -13.17 9.95
C ALA A 47 1.82 -13.59 9.90
N VAL A 48 2.73 -12.63 9.89
CA VAL A 48 4.16 -12.87 9.59
C VAL A 48 5.12 -12.45 10.70
N GLY A 49 4.65 -11.74 11.74
CA GLY A 49 5.50 -11.18 12.79
C GLY A 49 6.30 -12.21 13.59
N ARG A 50 5.85 -13.46 13.66
CA ARG A 50 6.51 -14.55 14.42
C ARG A 50 7.80 -15.06 13.80
N PHE A 51 8.07 -14.76 12.53
CA PHE A 51 9.26 -15.25 11.85
C PHE A 51 10.52 -14.47 12.26
N ARG A 52 11.70 -15.06 12.02
CA ARG A 52 12.97 -14.35 12.16
C ARG A 52 13.00 -13.19 11.15
N GLY A 53 13.29 -11.97 11.62
CA GLY A 53 13.13 -10.78 10.80
C GLY A 53 11.66 -10.33 10.68
N GLY A 54 10.81 -10.68 11.65
CA GLY A 54 9.37 -10.49 11.63
C GLY A 54 8.93 -9.10 11.21
N LEU A 55 9.56 -8.02 11.75
CA LEU A 55 9.19 -6.65 11.37
C LEU A 55 9.51 -6.30 9.91
N ALA A 56 10.52 -6.91 9.30
CA ALA A 56 10.78 -6.72 7.88
C ALA A 56 9.64 -7.29 7.02
N TYR A 57 9.13 -8.48 7.37
CA TYR A 57 7.95 -9.04 6.70
C TYR A 57 6.68 -8.25 6.98
N VAL A 58 6.53 -7.77 8.22
CA VAL A 58 5.39 -6.90 8.60
C VAL A 58 5.40 -5.64 7.76
N ASN A 59 6.54 -5.01 7.56
CA ASN A 59 6.70 -3.84 6.71
C ASN A 59 6.23 -4.14 5.27
N CYS A 60 6.75 -5.20 4.65
CA CYS A 60 6.35 -5.60 3.30
C CYS A 60 4.83 -5.87 3.19
N LEU A 61 4.27 -6.65 4.12
CA LEU A 61 2.87 -7.03 4.07
C LEU A 61 1.93 -5.86 4.40
N SER A 62 2.31 -5.00 5.35
CA SER A 62 1.55 -3.79 5.67
C SER A 62 1.51 -2.83 4.49
N SER A 63 2.63 -2.63 3.78
CA SER A 63 2.67 -1.80 2.58
C SER A 63 1.84 -2.39 1.43
N MET A 64 1.76 -3.73 1.30
CA MET A 64 0.83 -4.35 0.34
C MET A 64 -0.63 -4.00 0.65
N PHE A 65 -1.03 -4.08 1.90
CA PHE A 65 -2.40 -3.78 2.31
C PHE A 65 -2.71 -2.28 2.26
N PHE A 66 -1.84 -1.46 2.81
CA PHE A 66 -2.04 -0.01 2.86
C PHE A 66 -1.94 0.61 1.46
N GLY A 67 -0.99 0.16 0.66
CA GLY A 67 -0.83 0.60 -0.72
C GLY A 67 -2.06 0.33 -1.57
N GLY A 68 -2.68 -0.86 -1.42
CA GLY A 68 -3.96 -1.19 -2.05
C GLY A 68 -5.15 -0.33 -1.59
N ILE A 69 -4.99 0.45 -0.53
CA ILE A 69 -6.02 1.39 -0.05
C ILE A 69 -5.66 2.82 -0.46
N SER A 70 -4.43 3.26 -0.17
CA SER A 70 -3.97 4.63 -0.46
C SER A 70 -3.59 4.85 -1.92
N GLY A 71 -3.12 3.80 -2.60
CA GLY A 71 -2.60 3.86 -3.97
C GLY A 71 -1.36 4.77 -4.13
N SER A 72 -0.74 5.21 -3.04
CA SER A 72 0.33 6.20 -3.00
C SER A 72 1.53 5.74 -2.20
N ALA A 73 2.68 5.60 -2.86
CA ALA A 73 3.92 5.27 -2.17
C ALA A 73 4.35 6.35 -1.16
N VAL A 74 4.06 7.62 -1.44
CA VAL A 74 4.37 8.74 -0.53
C VAL A 74 3.53 8.65 0.75
N ALA A 75 2.22 8.39 0.61
CA ALA A 75 1.33 8.20 1.75
C ALA A 75 1.74 6.97 2.57
N ASP A 76 2.16 5.88 1.92
CA ASP A 76 2.64 4.67 2.57
C ASP A 76 3.91 4.95 3.41
N VAL A 77 4.94 5.54 2.82
CA VAL A 77 6.16 5.90 3.56
C VAL A 77 5.87 6.86 4.71
N SER A 78 4.99 7.84 4.51
CA SER A 78 4.63 8.82 5.54
C SER A 78 3.88 8.18 6.70
N SER A 79 2.90 7.33 6.41
CA SER A 79 2.04 6.71 7.43
C SER A 79 2.67 5.47 8.05
N LEU A 80 2.92 4.41 7.25
CA LEU A 80 3.49 3.17 7.76
C LEU A 80 4.96 3.34 8.15
N GLY A 81 5.74 4.05 7.33
CA GLY A 81 7.16 4.26 7.58
C GLY A 81 7.42 4.99 8.89
N SER A 82 6.58 5.98 9.25
CA SER A 82 6.71 6.71 10.52
C SER A 82 6.52 5.82 11.76
N VAL A 83 5.82 4.72 11.64
CA VAL A 83 5.59 3.73 12.72
C VAL A 83 6.59 2.58 12.63
N VAL A 84 6.74 1.98 11.46
CA VAL A 84 7.51 0.73 11.30
C VAL A 84 9.02 0.97 11.38
N ILE A 85 9.54 2.09 10.85
CA ILE A 85 10.98 2.38 10.91
C ILE A 85 11.47 2.50 12.37
N PRO A 86 10.84 3.31 13.25
CA PRO A 86 11.21 3.34 14.67
C PRO A 86 11.11 1.97 15.36
N MET A 87 10.06 1.19 15.06
CA MET A 87 9.91 -0.16 15.60
C MET A 87 11.06 -1.10 15.17
N MET A 88 11.47 -1.03 13.91
CA MET A 88 12.60 -1.81 13.40
C MET A 88 13.90 -1.41 14.09
N LYS A 89 14.16 -0.11 14.25
CA LYS A 89 15.33 0.40 14.96
C LYS A 89 15.38 -0.08 16.40
N GLN A 90 14.25 -0.03 17.12
CA GLN A 90 14.14 -0.53 18.50
C GLN A 90 14.42 -2.04 18.62
N GLN A 91 14.13 -2.81 17.57
CA GLN A 91 14.45 -4.24 17.53
C GLN A 91 15.87 -4.54 17.02
N GLY A 92 16.71 -3.53 16.77
CA GLY A 92 18.11 -3.70 16.41
C GLY A 92 18.39 -3.83 14.91
N TYR A 93 17.43 -3.43 14.05
CA TYR A 93 17.73 -3.25 12.63
C TYR A 93 18.51 -1.96 12.40
N THR A 94 19.41 -1.95 11.41
CA THR A 94 20.11 -0.74 11.01
C THR A 94 19.17 0.27 10.37
N ASP A 95 19.52 1.55 10.48
CA ASP A 95 18.76 2.64 9.85
C ASP A 95 18.68 2.47 8.33
N ASP A 96 19.82 2.17 7.71
CA ASP A 96 19.94 1.96 6.28
C ASP A 96 19.03 0.82 5.78
N PHE A 97 18.97 -0.29 6.53
CA PHE A 97 18.10 -1.39 6.18
C PHE A 97 16.62 -1.04 6.38
N SER A 98 16.28 -0.37 7.47
CA SER A 98 14.90 -0.01 7.80
C SER A 98 14.32 0.94 6.75
N VAL A 99 15.05 1.99 6.38
CA VAL A 99 14.64 2.94 5.33
C VAL A 99 14.73 2.30 3.95
N GLY A 100 15.85 1.60 3.67
CA GLY A 100 16.09 0.94 2.39
C GLY A 100 15.10 -0.18 2.06
N LEU A 101 14.43 -0.75 3.05
CA LEU A 101 13.32 -1.69 2.86
C LEU A 101 11.98 -0.96 2.70
N THR A 102 11.71 0.03 3.55
CA THR A 102 10.40 0.72 3.59
C THR A 102 10.09 1.45 2.29
N VAL A 103 11.07 2.13 1.70
CA VAL A 103 10.85 2.89 0.45
C VAL A 103 10.49 1.98 -0.74
N PRO A 104 11.25 0.91 -1.05
CA PRO A 104 10.87 0.01 -2.14
C PRO A 104 9.57 -0.76 -1.87
N THR A 105 9.28 -1.13 -0.62
CA THR A 105 8.01 -1.79 -0.29
C THR A 105 6.81 -0.87 -0.50
N ALA A 106 6.94 0.43 -0.22
CA ALA A 106 5.89 1.39 -0.51
C ALA A 106 5.59 1.52 -2.01
N CYS A 107 6.59 1.33 -2.88
CA CYS A 107 6.39 1.39 -4.33
C CYS A 107 5.44 0.28 -4.85
N GLN A 108 5.34 -0.86 -4.16
CA GLN A 108 4.37 -1.91 -4.54
C GLN A 108 2.93 -1.45 -4.39
N GLY A 109 2.65 -0.52 -3.46
CA GLY A 109 1.34 0.06 -3.27
C GLY A 109 0.83 0.86 -4.47
N VAL A 110 1.72 1.34 -5.34
CA VAL A 110 1.35 1.97 -6.60
C VAL A 110 0.83 0.95 -7.62
N LEU A 111 1.30 -0.30 -7.54
CA LEU A 111 0.91 -1.39 -8.44
C LEU A 111 -0.30 -2.17 -7.94
N ILE A 112 -0.52 -2.23 -6.64
CA ILE A 112 -1.66 -2.95 -6.05
C ILE A 112 -2.91 -2.09 -6.16
N PRO A 113 -3.97 -2.58 -6.82
CA PRO A 113 -5.21 -1.84 -6.95
C PRO A 113 -5.96 -1.74 -5.61
N PRO A 114 -6.76 -0.66 -5.43
CA PRO A 114 -6.93 0.49 -6.32
C PRO A 114 -5.77 1.48 -6.23
N SER A 115 -5.33 2.02 -7.36
CA SER A 115 -4.23 2.97 -7.43
C SER A 115 -4.63 4.22 -8.23
N HIS A 116 -4.50 5.40 -7.63
CA HIS A 116 -4.78 6.66 -8.32
C HIS A 116 -3.82 6.89 -9.51
N ASN A 117 -2.61 6.36 -9.46
CA ASN A 117 -1.67 6.45 -10.58
C ASN A 117 -2.15 5.68 -11.81
N MET A 118 -2.83 4.54 -11.61
CA MET A 118 -3.43 3.79 -12.71
C MET A 118 -4.62 4.55 -13.32
N VAL A 119 -5.39 5.27 -12.51
CA VAL A 119 -6.45 6.15 -13.00
C VAL A 119 -5.88 7.28 -13.85
N ILE A 120 -4.82 7.95 -13.36
CA ILE A 120 -4.11 8.99 -14.12
C ILE A 120 -3.59 8.43 -15.46
N TYR A 121 -3.01 7.24 -15.44
CA TYR A 121 -2.52 6.60 -16.66
C TYR A 121 -3.64 6.30 -17.65
N ALA A 122 -4.77 5.74 -17.20
CA ALA A 122 -5.91 5.44 -18.04
C ALA A 122 -6.45 6.71 -18.75
N LEU A 123 -6.49 7.83 -18.03
CA LEU A 123 -6.90 9.13 -18.56
C LEU A 123 -5.89 9.69 -19.57
N ALA A 124 -4.59 9.61 -19.24
CA ALA A 124 -3.51 10.07 -20.12
C ALA A 124 -3.44 9.26 -21.42
N ALA A 125 -3.84 7.99 -21.39
CA ALA A 125 -3.94 7.11 -22.56
C ALA A 125 -5.12 7.44 -23.48
N GLY A 126 -5.87 8.53 -23.22
CA GLY A 126 -6.93 9.01 -24.09
C GLY A 126 -8.23 8.21 -24.04
N GLY A 127 -8.51 7.51 -22.94
CA GLY A 127 -9.78 6.78 -22.72
C GLY A 127 -9.87 5.43 -23.43
N GLY A 128 -8.79 4.97 -24.08
CA GLY A 128 -8.76 3.66 -24.72
C GLY A 128 -8.45 2.48 -23.79
N VAL A 129 -8.16 2.78 -22.52
CA VAL A 129 -7.79 1.77 -21.50
C VAL A 129 -8.80 1.81 -20.36
N SER A 130 -9.46 0.65 -20.10
CA SER A 130 -10.36 0.51 -18.96
C SER A 130 -9.56 0.54 -17.65
N ILE A 131 -10.05 1.29 -16.64
CA ILE A 131 -9.45 1.40 -15.32
C ILE A 131 -9.48 0.02 -14.62
N GLY A 132 -10.61 -0.70 -14.74
CA GLY A 132 -10.75 -2.05 -14.17
C GLY A 132 -9.75 -3.03 -14.75
N SER A 133 -9.58 -3.03 -16.08
CA SER A 133 -8.56 -3.86 -16.74
C SER A 133 -7.15 -3.54 -16.29
N LEU A 134 -6.86 -2.25 -16.05
CA LEU A 134 -5.56 -1.80 -15.57
C LEU A 134 -5.33 -2.24 -14.11
N PHE A 135 -6.34 -2.19 -13.28
CA PHE A 135 -6.28 -2.69 -11.91
C PHE A 135 -6.00 -4.19 -11.86
N MET A 136 -6.68 -4.98 -12.69
CA MET A 136 -6.42 -6.41 -12.77
C MET A 136 -5.01 -6.73 -13.27
N ALA A 137 -4.54 -5.97 -14.26
CA ALA A 137 -3.19 -6.12 -14.79
C ALA A 137 -2.10 -5.73 -13.77
N GLY A 138 -2.35 -4.73 -12.92
CA GLY A 138 -1.42 -4.27 -11.90
C GLY A 138 -1.35 -5.19 -10.67
N ALA A 139 -2.44 -5.89 -10.35
CA ALA A 139 -2.49 -6.78 -9.19
C ALA A 139 -1.41 -7.87 -9.24
N VAL A 140 -1.21 -8.49 -10.38
CA VAL A 140 -0.23 -9.59 -10.55
C VAL A 140 1.20 -9.11 -10.30
N PRO A 141 1.73 -8.08 -11.01
CA PRO A 141 3.08 -7.59 -10.73
C PRO A 141 3.23 -7.01 -9.32
N GLY A 142 2.20 -6.40 -8.76
CA GLY A 142 2.22 -5.92 -7.37
C GLY A 142 2.42 -7.05 -6.36
N ILE A 143 1.68 -8.15 -6.51
CA ILE A 143 1.84 -9.34 -5.65
C ILE A 143 3.21 -9.99 -5.87
N VAL A 144 3.67 -10.11 -7.11
CA VAL A 144 4.99 -10.68 -7.42
C VAL A 144 6.10 -9.85 -6.77
N LEU A 145 6.02 -8.52 -6.86
CA LEU A 145 6.97 -7.63 -6.20
C LEU A 145 6.95 -7.80 -4.68
N GLY A 146 5.76 -7.86 -4.07
CA GLY A 146 5.60 -8.12 -2.65
C GLY A 146 6.21 -9.45 -2.21
N CYS A 147 5.97 -10.52 -2.96
CA CYS A 147 6.58 -11.81 -2.70
C CYS A 147 8.11 -11.78 -2.85
N ALA A 148 8.63 -11.07 -3.86
CA ALA A 148 10.06 -10.89 -4.06
C ALA A 148 10.71 -10.12 -2.89
N MET A 149 10.06 -9.06 -2.41
CA MET A 149 10.52 -8.31 -1.23
C MET A 149 10.50 -9.16 0.04
N MET A 150 9.47 -9.98 0.24
CA MET A 150 9.44 -10.92 1.37
C MET A 150 10.53 -12.00 1.25
N ALA A 151 10.80 -12.49 0.05
CA ALA A 151 11.92 -13.41 -0.19
C ALA A 151 13.27 -12.75 0.10
N LEU A 152 13.47 -11.50 -0.31
CA LEU A 152 14.65 -10.70 0.04
C LEU A 152 14.82 -10.61 1.56
N CYS A 153 13.75 -10.30 2.29
CA CYS A 153 13.77 -10.26 3.76
C CYS A 153 14.19 -11.61 4.37
N PHE A 154 13.78 -12.73 3.78
CA PHE A 154 14.19 -14.05 4.23
C PHE A 154 15.69 -14.27 4.08
N PHE A 155 16.26 -13.98 2.92
CA PHE A 155 17.70 -14.13 2.70
C PHE A 155 18.52 -13.19 3.58
N MET A 156 18.10 -11.92 3.68
CA MET A 156 18.75 -10.93 4.53
C MET A 156 18.61 -11.27 6.03
N GLY A 157 17.46 -11.75 6.44
CA GLY A 157 17.22 -12.18 7.82
C GLY A 157 18.14 -13.32 8.25
N LYS A 158 18.45 -14.25 7.33
CA LYS A 158 19.47 -15.29 7.57
C LYS A 158 20.89 -14.73 7.60
N LYS A 159 21.23 -13.86 6.64
CA LYS A 159 22.59 -13.31 6.49
C LYS A 159 22.98 -12.39 7.66
N TYR A 160 22.08 -11.52 8.07
CA TYR A 160 22.33 -10.51 9.13
C TYR A 160 21.83 -10.94 10.51
N ASN A 161 21.34 -12.17 10.63
CA ASN A 161 20.90 -12.76 11.90
C ASN A 161 19.86 -11.90 12.63
N PHE A 162 18.86 -11.38 11.91
CA PHE A 162 17.83 -10.51 12.47
C PHE A 162 17.12 -11.11 13.68
N PRO A 163 16.63 -10.27 14.59
CA PRO A 163 15.94 -10.72 15.80
C PRO A 163 14.68 -11.54 15.45
N LYS A 164 14.31 -12.43 16.36
CA LYS A 164 13.02 -13.12 16.24
C LYS A 164 11.91 -12.12 16.51
N GLY A 165 10.90 -12.12 15.66
CA GLY A 165 9.72 -11.29 15.85
C GLY A 165 8.92 -11.71 17.08
N VAL A 166 8.12 -10.78 17.58
CA VAL A 166 7.26 -10.97 18.75
C VAL A 166 5.89 -11.47 18.29
N ALA A 167 5.54 -12.68 18.71
CA ALA A 167 4.22 -13.22 18.39
C ALA A 167 3.13 -12.55 19.24
N ILE A 168 2.01 -12.17 18.62
CA ILE A 168 0.85 -11.64 19.35
C ILE A 168 0.23 -12.75 20.22
N PRO A 169 -0.04 -12.49 21.52
CA PRO A 169 -0.68 -13.44 22.42
C PRO A 169 -2.03 -13.94 21.89
N LYS A 170 -2.35 -15.21 22.15
CA LYS A 170 -3.58 -15.85 21.64
C LYS A 170 -4.86 -15.09 22.01
N GLU A 171 -4.89 -14.48 23.18
CA GLU A 171 -6.03 -13.72 23.70
C GLU A 171 -6.32 -12.45 22.89
N GLN A 172 -5.29 -11.81 22.37
CA GLN A 172 -5.42 -10.57 21.60
C GLN A 172 -5.70 -10.80 20.11
N ARG A 173 -5.48 -12.02 19.60
CA ARG A 173 -5.62 -12.34 18.16
C ARG A 173 -7.01 -12.04 17.61
N LYS A 174 -8.07 -12.39 18.37
CA LYS A 174 -9.47 -12.12 17.97
C LYS A 174 -9.73 -10.62 17.84
N SER A 175 -9.24 -9.83 18.80
CA SER A 175 -9.37 -8.38 18.78
C SER A 175 -8.63 -7.75 17.59
N VAL A 176 -7.41 -8.21 17.32
CA VAL A 176 -6.61 -7.73 16.18
C VAL A 176 -7.29 -8.05 14.86
N ILE A 177 -7.79 -9.27 14.68
CA ILE A 177 -8.54 -9.67 13.48
C ILE A 177 -9.78 -8.78 13.31
N LEU A 178 -10.57 -8.61 14.37
CA LEU A 178 -11.82 -7.83 14.29
C LEU A 178 -11.57 -6.37 13.92
N ARG A 179 -10.49 -5.78 14.47
CA ARG A 179 -10.08 -4.41 14.16
C ARG A 179 -9.43 -4.27 12.77
N GLY A 180 -8.76 -5.32 12.28
CA GLY A 180 -8.14 -5.36 10.97
C GLY A 180 -9.10 -5.67 9.82
N ILE A 181 -10.25 -6.29 10.09
CA ILE A 181 -11.27 -6.57 9.07
C ILE A 181 -11.82 -5.28 8.45
N LEU A 182 -12.03 -4.24 9.24
CA LEU A 182 -12.63 -3.00 8.75
C LEU A 182 -11.79 -2.33 7.64
N PRO A 183 -10.46 -2.14 7.79
CA PRO A 183 -9.61 -1.68 6.71
C PRO A 183 -9.60 -2.61 5.48
N MET A 184 -9.64 -3.92 5.69
CA MET A 184 -9.68 -4.89 4.58
C MET A 184 -11.00 -4.83 3.81
N LEU A 185 -12.12 -4.61 4.50
CA LEU A 185 -13.43 -4.43 3.87
C LEU A 185 -13.47 -3.20 2.97
N THR A 186 -12.87 -2.08 3.36
CA THR A 186 -12.81 -0.90 2.49
C THR A 186 -12.07 -1.19 1.18
N LEU A 187 -10.96 -1.91 1.23
CA LEU A 187 -10.22 -2.34 0.04
C LEU A 187 -11.08 -3.22 -0.87
N VAL A 188 -11.76 -4.20 -0.31
CA VAL A 188 -12.63 -5.11 -1.07
C VAL A 188 -13.80 -4.35 -1.71
N ILE A 189 -14.45 -3.45 -0.96
CA ILE A 189 -15.57 -2.64 -1.47
C ILE A 189 -15.11 -1.77 -2.64
N ILE A 190 -14.00 -1.06 -2.53
CA ILE A 190 -13.48 -0.20 -3.59
C ILE A 190 -13.13 -1.04 -4.84
N LEU A 191 -12.49 -2.20 -4.66
CA LEU A 191 -12.18 -3.12 -5.76
C LEU A 191 -13.44 -3.61 -6.47
N VAL A 192 -14.44 -4.08 -5.72
CA VAL A 192 -15.69 -4.59 -6.29
C VAL A 192 -16.44 -3.49 -7.02
N LEU A 193 -16.53 -2.29 -6.46
CA LEU A 193 -17.17 -1.15 -7.12
C LEU A 193 -16.42 -0.74 -8.40
N SER A 194 -15.08 -0.74 -8.37
CA SER A 194 -14.27 -0.38 -9.54
C SER A 194 -14.36 -1.39 -10.68
N LEU A 195 -14.57 -2.67 -10.37
CA LEU A 195 -14.74 -3.74 -11.38
C LEU A 195 -16.18 -3.84 -11.92
N GLY A 196 -17.16 -3.33 -11.17
CA GLY A 196 -18.57 -3.39 -11.55
C GLY A 196 -19.08 -2.17 -12.35
N THR A 197 -18.21 -1.20 -12.63
CA THR A 197 -18.56 0.05 -13.36
C THR A 197 -18.05 0.08 -14.81
N ASP A 198 -17.52 -1.02 -15.32
CA ASP A 198 -17.11 -1.22 -16.73
C ASP A 198 -18.24 -1.79 -17.59
#